data_08c1d491f0e436da28108fa109186ce2
#
_entry.id   08c1d491f0e436da28108fa109186ce2
#
_cell.length_a   1.000
_cell.length_b   1.000
_cell.length_c   1.000
_cell.angle_alpha   90.00
_cell.angle_beta   90.00
_cell.angle_gamma   90.00
#
_symmetry.space_group_name_H-M   'P 1'
#
loop_
_entity.id
_entity.type
_entity.pdbx_description
1 polymer ?
#
loop_
_entity_poly.entity_id
_entity_poly.type
_entity_poly.pdbx_seq_one_letter_code
_entity_poly.pdbx_strand_id
1 'polypeptide(L)'
;MERSDDISSEIEATIVYFNKDEHAFLRDGMKLTIKGENYIFIEINNSSKKSGNILLHEQGHCYYKHTHLNCHAFGWKNRQEHEADMYMLEKRADEWLSKYDWEPEFVDIEAFLDYFELDYKHYNDAYNIFKRILAQNSGAIL
;
A
#
# COMPACT_ATOMS: atom_id res chain seq x y z
N MET A 1 -9.56 18.39 -3.03
CA MET A 1 -9.05 17.53 -1.94
C MET A 1 -10.15 16.60 -1.50
N GLU A 2 -9.82 15.35 -1.39
CA GLU A 2 -10.78 14.33 -0.96
C GLU A 2 -10.24 13.60 0.25
N ARG A 3 -11.15 13.16 1.12
CA ARG A 3 -10.78 12.27 2.21
C ARG A 3 -10.90 10.84 1.75
N SER A 4 -9.97 10.01 2.19
CA SER A 4 -10.01 8.59 1.90
C SER A 4 -10.87 7.89 2.95
N ASP A 5 -12.18 7.86 2.72
CA ASP A 5 -13.10 7.24 3.67
C ASP A 5 -13.22 5.72 3.44
N ASP A 6 -12.96 5.27 2.23
CA ASP A 6 -13.23 3.89 1.84
C ASP A 6 -12.09 2.92 2.08
N ILE A 7 -10.85 3.40 2.09
CA ILE A 7 -9.69 2.52 2.11
C ILE A 7 -9.24 2.25 3.53
N SER A 8 -9.40 3.21 4.43
CA SER A 8 -9.10 2.98 5.84
C SER A 8 -9.75 4.01 6.72
N SER A 9 -10.75 3.60 7.47
CA SER A 9 -11.35 4.43 8.50
C SER A 9 -10.40 4.66 9.69
N GLU A 10 -9.30 3.91 9.74
CA GLU A 10 -8.30 4.00 10.82
C GLU A 10 -7.32 5.16 10.61
N ILE A 11 -7.21 5.65 9.39
CA ILE A 11 -6.20 6.64 9.03
C ILE A 11 -6.87 7.84 8.41
N GLU A 12 -6.78 8.97 9.09
CA GLU A 12 -7.26 10.23 8.53
C GLU A 12 -6.16 10.89 7.72
N ALA A 13 -6.44 11.08 6.44
CA ALA A 13 -5.53 11.77 5.53
C ALA A 13 -6.33 12.48 4.47
N THR A 14 -5.87 13.64 4.07
CA THR A 14 -6.43 14.36 2.95
C THR A 14 -5.70 13.96 1.68
N ILE A 15 -6.45 13.52 0.68
CA ILE A 15 -5.85 13.09 -0.59
C ILE A 15 -5.87 14.25 -1.55
N VAL A 16 -4.70 14.56 -2.11
CA VAL A 16 -4.53 15.63 -3.09
C VAL A 16 -4.01 15.00 -4.38
N TYR A 17 -4.77 15.15 -5.45
CA TYR A 17 -4.34 14.72 -6.77
C TYR A 17 -3.61 15.86 -7.47
N PHE A 18 -2.49 15.52 -8.12
CA PHE A 18 -1.69 16.52 -8.81
C PHE A 18 -1.29 16.02 -10.20
N ASN A 19 -0.93 16.95 -11.07
CA ASN A 19 -0.41 16.63 -12.40
C ASN A 19 1.11 16.77 -12.37
N LYS A 20 1.82 15.66 -12.61
CA LYS A 20 3.27 15.61 -12.57
C LYS A 20 3.91 16.56 -13.61
N ASP A 21 3.22 16.80 -14.71
CA ASP A 21 3.72 17.72 -15.73
C ASP A 21 3.78 19.17 -15.22
N GLU A 22 2.91 19.51 -14.28
CA GLU A 22 2.89 20.84 -13.66
C GLU A 22 3.78 20.92 -12.43
N HIS A 23 4.06 19.76 -11.80
CA HIS A 23 4.81 19.67 -10.55
C HIS A 23 5.87 18.58 -10.66
N ALA A 24 6.81 18.76 -11.59
CA ALA A 24 7.82 17.76 -11.93
C ALA A 24 8.74 17.38 -10.77
N PHE A 25 8.80 18.19 -9.73
CA PHE A 25 9.61 17.89 -8.54
C PHE A 25 8.96 16.87 -7.60
N LEU A 26 7.67 16.57 -7.81
CA LEU A 26 6.97 15.60 -6.97
C LEU A 26 7.11 14.19 -7.57
N ARG A 27 7.05 13.20 -6.69
CA ARG A 27 7.04 11.79 -7.09
C ARG A 27 5.62 11.41 -7.53
N ASP A 28 5.45 10.16 -8.00
CA ASP A 28 4.12 9.63 -8.34
C ASP A 28 3.19 9.60 -7.13
N GLY A 29 3.76 9.49 -5.93
CA GLY A 29 3.02 9.57 -4.70
C GLY A 29 3.93 9.98 -3.55
N MET A 30 3.39 10.68 -2.57
CA MET A 30 4.14 11.03 -1.38
C MET A 30 3.20 11.40 -0.24
N LYS A 31 3.67 11.21 0.98
CA LYS A 31 2.96 11.58 2.19
C LYS A 31 3.68 12.72 2.88
N LEU A 32 2.92 13.73 3.30
CA LEU A 32 3.43 14.83 4.12
C LEU A 32 2.56 15.00 5.35
N THR A 33 3.19 15.31 6.46
CA THR A 33 2.48 15.68 7.69
C THR A 33 2.76 17.17 7.96
N ILE A 34 1.70 17.96 7.97
CA ILE A 34 1.80 19.40 8.17
C ILE A 34 0.90 19.77 9.34
N LYS A 35 1.49 20.34 10.39
CA LYS A 35 0.74 20.75 11.59
C LYS A 35 -0.10 19.62 12.18
N GLY A 36 0.44 18.40 12.18
CA GLY A 36 -0.22 17.23 12.73
C GLY A 36 -1.23 16.58 11.81
N GLU A 37 -1.48 17.13 10.64
CA GLU A 37 -2.40 16.55 9.69
C GLU A 37 -1.66 15.86 8.55
N ASN A 38 -2.18 14.72 8.11
CA ASN A 38 -1.60 13.93 7.04
C ASN A 38 -2.19 14.30 5.69
N TYR A 39 -1.31 14.43 4.70
CA TYR A 39 -1.68 14.69 3.32
C TYR A 39 -0.99 13.65 2.44
N ILE A 40 -1.76 13.06 1.54
CA ILE A 40 -1.24 12.09 0.58
C ILE A 40 -1.42 12.68 -0.82
N PHE A 41 -0.32 12.82 -1.54
CA PHE A 41 -0.31 13.37 -2.90
C PHE A 41 -0.17 12.23 -3.89
N ILE A 42 -1.06 12.17 -4.86
CA ILE A 42 -1.08 11.10 -5.87
C ILE A 42 -1.14 11.71 -7.26
N GLU A 43 -0.26 11.24 -8.14
CA GLU A 43 -0.23 11.68 -9.53
C GLU A 43 -1.47 11.16 -10.27
N ILE A 44 -2.19 12.03 -10.98
CA ILE A 44 -3.51 11.70 -11.52
C ILE A 44 -3.48 10.79 -12.76
N ASN A 45 -2.34 10.68 -13.43
CA ASN A 45 -2.24 9.90 -14.67
C ASN A 45 -1.97 8.42 -14.44
N ASN A 46 -1.88 7.97 -13.20
CA ASN A 46 -1.72 6.55 -12.90
C ASN A 46 -3.03 5.80 -13.14
N SER A 47 -2.94 4.50 -13.42
CA SER A 47 -4.12 3.64 -13.44
C SER A 47 -4.79 3.64 -12.07
N SER A 48 -6.06 3.24 -12.02
CA SER A 48 -6.78 3.18 -10.74
C SER A 48 -6.13 2.20 -9.76
N LYS A 49 -5.63 1.08 -10.25
CA LYS A 49 -4.95 0.10 -9.39
C LYS A 49 -3.63 0.64 -8.88
N LYS A 50 -2.85 1.28 -9.73
CA LYS A 50 -1.58 1.87 -9.31
C LYS A 50 -1.81 3.01 -8.33
N SER A 51 -2.80 3.87 -8.58
CA SER A 51 -3.16 4.94 -7.64
C SER A 51 -3.57 4.37 -6.29
N GLY A 52 -4.35 3.29 -6.29
CA GLY A 52 -4.74 2.61 -5.06
C GLY A 52 -3.55 2.04 -4.31
N ASN A 53 -2.58 1.46 -5.02
CA ASN A 53 -1.36 0.94 -4.41
C ASN A 53 -0.55 2.07 -3.76
N ILE A 54 -0.41 3.19 -4.45
CA ILE A 54 0.30 4.36 -3.92
C ILE A 54 -0.40 4.87 -2.68
N LEU A 55 -1.72 4.99 -2.73
CA LEU A 55 -2.50 5.44 -1.58
C LEU A 55 -2.28 4.53 -0.38
N LEU A 56 -2.37 3.23 -0.56
CA LEU A 56 -2.17 2.26 0.52
C LEU A 56 -0.76 2.31 1.09
N HIS A 57 0.24 2.44 0.21
CA HIS A 57 1.63 2.57 0.65
C HIS A 57 1.83 3.81 1.53
N GLU A 58 1.31 4.96 1.07
CA GLU A 58 1.43 6.21 1.83
C GLU A 58 0.61 6.16 3.11
N GLN A 59 -0.54 5.49 3.10
CA GLN A 59 -1.30 5.25 4.33
C GLN A 59 -0.52 4.36 5.30
N GLY A 60 0.28 3.44 4.79
CA GLY A 60 1.17 2.64 5.62
C GLY A 60 2.16 3.51 6.39
N HIS A 61 2.73 4.52 5.72
CA HIS A 61 3.59 5.48 6.43
C HIS A 61 2.84 6.23 7.52
N CYS A 62 1.58 6.60 7.27
CA CYS A 62 0.75 7.24 8.29
C CYS A 62 0.46 6.29 9.45
N TYR A 63 0.12 5.05 9.14
CA TYR A 63 -0.24 4.03 10.13
C TYR A 63 0.90 3.81 11.13
N TYR A 64 2.14 3.70 10.61
CA TYR A 64 3.31 3.50 11.45
C TYR A 64 3.93 4.80 11.93
N LYS A 65 3.30 5.94 11.63
CA LYS A 65 3.76 7.27 12.03
C LYS A 65 5.18 7.56 11.56
N HIS A 66 5.50 7.13 10.35
CA HIS A 66 6.80 7.39 9.76
C HIS A 66 6.97 8.87 9.46
N THR A 67 8.18 9.37 9.68
CA THR A 67 8.52 10.74 9.29
C THR A 67 9.76 10.69 8.42
N HIS A 68 9.68 11.35 7.27
CA HIS A 68 10.80 11.38 6.34
C HIS A 68 11.92 12.28 6.80
N LEU A 69 11.65 13.13 7.78
CA LEU A 69 12.64 14.08 8.29
C LEU A 69 13.79 13.43 9.06
N ASN A 70 13.53 12.27 9.66
CA ASN A 70 14.50 11.59 10.51
C ASN A 70 15.14 10.39 9.83
N CYS A 71 15.02 10.27 8.53
CA CYS A 71 15.56 9.14 7.78
C CYS A 71 17.01 9.38 7.38
N HIS A 72 17.87 9.64 8.35
CA HIS A 72 19.29 9.87 8.09
C HIS A 72 20.06 8.56 7.92
N ALA A 73 19.61 7.49 8.56
CA ALA A 73 20.23 6.19 8.44
C ALA A 73 19.55 5.40 7.30
N PHE A 74 20.36 4.88 6.40
CA PHE A 74 19.86 4.11 5.24
C PHE A 74 18.98 2.94 5.69
N GLY A 75 19.39 2.21 6.73
CA GLY A 75 18.62 1.07 7.22
C GLY A 75 17.26 1.47 7.80
N TRP A 76 17.20 2.63 8.44
CA TRP A 76 15.93 3.13 8.98
C TRP A 76 14.92 3.44 7.88
N LYS A 77 15.39 4.12 6.83
CA LYS A 77 14.54 4.45 5.68
C LYS A 77 14.01 3.18 5.01
N ASN A 78 14.87 2.19 4.79
CA ASN A 78 14.47 0.94 4.17
C ASN A 78 13.44 0.19 5.00
N ARG A 79 13.56 0.24 6.33
CA ARG A 79 12.58 -0.38 7.23
C ARG A 79 11.22 0.29 7.09
N GLN A 80 11.19 1.62 7.06
CA GLN A 80 9.95 2.37 6.92
C GLN A 80 9.27 2.06 5.58
N GLU A 81 10.05 2.01 4.51
CA GLU A 81 9.51 1.69 3.19
C GLU A 81 8.97 0.26 3.15
N HIS A 82 9.67 -0.69 3.75
CA HIS A 82 9.22 -2.07 3.81
C HIS A 82 7.92 -2.20 4.62
N GLU A 83 7.83 -1.52 5.74
CA GLU A 83 6.61 -1.54 6.54
C GLU A 83 5.42 -0.97 5.76
N ALA A 84 5.64 0.11 5.01
CA ALA A 84 4.60 0.70 4.17
C ALA A 84 4.18 -0.26 3.03
N ASP A 85 5.15 -0.93 2.42
CA ASP A 85 4.87 -1.95 1.40
C ASP A 85 4.06 -3.11 1.98
N MET A 86 4.42 -3.58 3.17
CA MET A 86 3.70 -4.67 3.83
C MET A 86 2.25 -4.27 4.12
N TYR A 87 2.04 -3.04 4.58
CA TYR A 87 0.69 -2.52 4.81
C TYR A 87 -0.12 -2.58 3.51
N MET A 88 0.44 -2.08 2.42
CA MET A 88 -0.21 -2.09 1.12
C MET A 88 -0.53 -3.53 0.67
N LEU A 89 0.44 -4.42 0.76
CA LEU A 89 0.27 -5.81 0.33
C LEU A 89 -0.80 -6.53 1.15
N GLU A 90 -0.85 -6.29 2.46
CA GLU A 90 -1.86 -6.90 3.32
C GLU A 90 -3.26 -6.44 2.95
N LYS A 91 -3.44 -5.16 2.66
CA LYS A 91 -4.74 -4.64 2.24
C LYS A 91 -5.16 -5.22 0.89
N ARG A 92 -4.21 -5.35 -0.05
CA ARG A 92 -4.50 -5.96 -1.34
C ARG A 92 -4.78 -7.45 -1.22
N ALA A 93 -4.09 -8.15 -0.31
CA ALA A 93 -4.35 -9.56 -0.05
C ALA A 93 -5.78 -9.77 0.50
N ASP A 94 -6.21 -8.92 1.42
CA ASP A 94 -7.57 -8.96 1.93
C ASP A 94 -8.59 -8.79 0.79
N GLU A 95 -8.34 -7.84 -0.08
CA GLU A 95 -9.21 -7.57 -1.24
C GLU A 95 -9.24 -8.77 -2.20
N TRP A 96 -8.09 -9.39 -2.45
CA TRP A 96 -8.00 -10.57 -3.30
C TRP A 96 -8.78 -11.74 -2.72
N LEU A 97 -8.59 -12.02 -1.43
CA LEU A 97 -9.24 -13.15 -0.77
C LEU A 97 -10.75 -12.95 -0.66
N SER A 98 -11.22 -11.72 -0.57
CA SER A 98 -12.66 -11.45 -0.50
C SER A 98 -13.39 -11.94 -1.76
N LYS A 99 -12.70 -12.07 -2.89
CA LYS A 99 -13.28 -12.61 -4.12
C LYS A 99 -13.58 -14.09 -4.03
N TYR A 100 -12.96 -14.79 -3.10
CA TYR A 100 -13.09 -16.24 -2.92
C TYR A 100 -13.72 -16.58 -1.58
N ASP A 101 -14.40 -15.61 -0.96
CA ASP A 101 -15.00 -15.75 0.37
C ASP A 101 -14.00 -16.27 1.42
N TRP A 102 -12.73 -15.90 1.26
CA TRP A 102 -11.62 -16.30 2.14
C TRP A 102 -11.34 -17.80 2.14
N GLU A 103 -11.84 -18.54 1.16
CA GLU A 103 -11.67 -19.98 1.06
C GLU A 103 -11.17 -20.44 -0.32
N PRO A 104 -10.04 -19.90 -0.81
CA PRO A 104 -9.51 -20.37 -2.10
C PRO A 104 -8.85 -21.74 -1.94
N GLU A 105 -8.88 -22.55 -3.00
CA GLU A 105 -8.18 -23.82 -3.02
C GLU A 105 -6.67 -23.61 -2.99
N PHE A 106 -6.21 -22.58 -3.70
CA PHE A 106 -4.81 -22.16 -3.69
C PHE A 106 -4.74 -20.69 -4.10
N VAL A 107 -3.61 -20.06 -3.83
CA VAL A 107 -3.37 -18.68 -4.23
C VAL A 107 -2.24 -18.63 -5.26
N ASP A 108 -2.53 -18.05 -6.41
CA ASP A 108 -1.53 -17.79 -7.44
C ASP A 108 -0.95 -16.39 -7.20
N ILE A 109 0.27 -16.35 -6.66
CA ILE A 109 0.91 -15.09 -6.29
C ILE A 109 1.18 -14.22 -7.51
N GLU A 110 1.60 -14.83 -8.64
CA GLU A 110 1.82 -14.05 -9.86
C GLU A 110 0.55 -13.40 -10.37
N ALA A 111 -0.57 -14.13 -10.35
CA ALA A 111 -1.86 -13.61 -10.75
C ALA A 111 -2.29 -12.46 -9.85
N PHE A 112 -2.04 -12.58 -8.54
CA PHE A 112 -2.31 -11.52 -7.59
C PHE A 112 -1.51 -10.25 -7.93
N LEU A 113 -0.21 -10.39 -8.15
CA LEU A 113 0.64 -9.25 -8.47
C LEU A 113 0.23 -8.60 -9.78
N ASP A 114 -0.06 -9.39 -10.81
CA ASP A 114 -0.47 -8.88 -12.10
C ASP A 114 -1.80 -8.14 -12.01
N TYR A 115 -2.75 -8.68 -11.27
CA TYR A 115 -4.07 -8.06 -11.13
C TYR A 115 -3.98 -6.66 -10.52
N PHE A 116 -3.15 -6.51 -9.50
CA PHE A 116 -3.00 -5.22 -8.81
C PHE A 116 -1.88 -4.36 -9.38
N GLU A 117 -1.25 -4.78 -10.49
CA GLU A 117 -0.15 -4.05 -11.12
C GLU A 117 1.00 -3.79 -10.14
N LEU A 118 1.32 -4.82 -9.35
CA LEU A 118 2.40 -4.77 -8.37
C LEU A 118 3.69 -5.31 -8.97
N ASP A 119 4.81 -4.72 -8.57
CA ASP A 119 6.13 -5.17 -9.02
C ASP A 119 6.45 -6.57 -8.50
N TYR A 120 7.12 -7.37 -9.32
CA TYR A 120 7.48 -8.74 -8.94
C TYR A 120 8.41 -8.79 -7.74
N LYS A 121 9.08 -7.70 -7.41
CA LYS A 121 9.91 -7.64 -6.19
C LYS A 121 9.12 -7.93 -4.92
N HIS A 122 7.80 -7.80 -4.97
CA HIS A 122 6.92 -8.07 -3.83
C HIS A 122 6.52 -9.54 -3.71
N TYR A 123 7.04 -10.43 -4.57
CA TYR A 123 6.58 -11.82 -4.61
C TYR A 123 6.75 -12.53 -3.26
N ASN A 124 7.94 -12.46 -2.68
CA ASN A 124 8.22 -13.18 -1.43
C ASN A 124 7.39 -12.64 -0.26
N ASP A 125 7.24 -11.33 -0.19
CA ASP A 125 6.43 -10.72 0.86
C ASP A 125 4.96 -11.11 0.70
N ALA A 126 4.45 -11.07 -0.52
CA ALA A 126 3.07 -11.49 -0.80
C ALA A 126 2.85 -12.97 -0.45
N TYR A 127 3.79 -13.82 -0.85
CA TYR A 127 3.73 -15.24 -0.53
C TYR A 127 3.62 -15.46 0.98
N ASN A 128 4.46 -14.78 1.75
CA ASN A 128 4.47 -14.93 3.20
C ASN A 128 3.19 -14.40 3.85
N ILE A 129 2.64 -13.31 3.32
CA ILE A 129 1.37 -12.76 3.79
C ILE A 129 0.23 -13.76 3.59
N PHE A 130 0.10 -14.31 2.38
CA PHE A 130 -0.96 -15.27 2.10
C PHE A 130 -0.79 -16.54 2.92
N LYS A 131 0.43 -17.02 3.07
CA LYS A 131 0.71 -18.19 3.87
C LYS A 131 0.23 -18.01 5.32
N ARG A 132 0.53 -16.84 5.89
CA ARG A 132 0.11 -16.52 7.26
C ARG A 132 -1.40 -16.42 7.39
N ILE A 133 -2.05 -15.69 6.48
CA ILE A 133 -3.49 -15.47 6.54
C ILE A 133 -4.25 -16.78 6.39
N LEU A 134 -3.89 -17.59 5.40
CA LEU A 134 -4.58 -18.84 5.13
C LEU A 134 -4.37 -19.86 6.24
N ALA A 135 -3.19 -19.89 6.85
CA ALA A 135 -2.92 -20.76 7.99
C ALA A 135 -3.80 -20.40 9.19
N GLN A 136 -4.06 -19.12 9.40
CA GLN A 136 -4.91 -18.65 10.49
C GLN A 136 -6.38 -18.94 10.27
N ASN A 137 -6.84 -18.90 9.02
CA ASN A 137 -8.26 -18.94 8.72
C ASN A 137 -8.79 -20.33 8.37
N SER A 138 -8.07 -21.11 7.59
CA SER A 138 -8.62 -22.36 7.07
C SER A 138 -7.63 -23.51 7.02
N GLY A 139 -6.36 -23.26 7.27
CA GLY A 139 -5.33 -24.26 7.05
C GLY A 139 -5.07 -24.55 5.58
N ALA A 140 -5.51 -23.70 4.68
CA ALA A 140 -5.24 -23.86 3.25
C ALA A 140 -3.74 -23.82 2.97
N ILE A 141 -3.32 -24.51 1.92
CA ILE A 141 -1.92 -24.61 1.54
C ILE A 141 -1.66 -23.79 0.28
N LEU A 142 -0.56 -23.08 0.29
CA LEU A 142 -0.12 -22.34 -0.89
C LEU A 142 0.57 -23.25 -1.89
#